data_43f58f0751f22a78256afda8bd5e2a1e
#
_entry.id   43f58f0751f22a78256afda8bd5e2a1e
#
_cell.length_a   1.000
_cell.length_b   1.000
_cell.length_c   1.000
_cell.angle_alpha   90.00
_cell.angle_beta   90.00
_cell.angle_gamma   90.00
#
_symmetry.space_group_name_H-M   'P 1'
#
loop_
_entity.id
_entity.type
_entity.pdbx_description
1 polymer ?
#
loop_
_entity_poly.entity_id
_entity_poly.type
_entity_poly.pdbx_seq_one_letter_code
_entity_poly.pdbx_strand_id
1 'polypeptide(L)'
;MYYYYIYKYYYYNTKVLAAVYGPHDMSRDTRLRPQHDRVVVNCQYSMAVFSTGERKRRPRGDRKSLEMSQHLKQTFEATIKVELYPRSQIDIFVEVLQADGGNYCACVNAATLALIDAGIPLVDYVTACTASLVTDTVDTPLVDVSNLESMTGSPELTVALHPRSGQIVLLEMSHRFHLDHLDAVTEVALTGCRDIYAILDGVVRRHVANTGAQIGWENK
;
A
#
# COMPACT_ATOMS: atom_id res chain seq x y z
N MET A 1 -4.21 -25.88 3.96
CA MET A 1 -2.88 -25.45 4.38
C MET A 1 -2.86 -23.95 4.24
N TYR A 2 -2.95 -23.22 5.35
CA TYR A 2 -3.01 -21.75 5.31
C TYR A 2 -1.59 -21.23 5.17
N TYR A 3 -1.24 -20.61 4.06
CA TYR A 3 0.02 -19.95 3.89
C TYR A 3 -0.05 -18.56 4.52
N TYR A 4 0.79 -18.30 5.49
CA TYR A 4 0.95 -17.02 6.16
C TYR A 4 2.15 -16.32 5.54
N TYR A 5 1.94 -15.24 4.83
CA TYR A 5 3.01 -14.43 4.30
C TYR A 5 3.04 -13.11 5.04
N ILE A 6 4.12 -12.86 5.75
CA ILE A 6 4.32 -11.66 6.57
C ILE A 6 5.49 -10.89 6.00
N TYR A 7 5.23 -9.72 5.47
CA TYR A 7 6.26 -8.79 5.03
C TYR A 7 6.39 -7.62 5.98
N LYS A 8 7.66 -7.28 6.35
CA LYS A 8 8.00 -6.06 7.09
C LYS A 8 8.57 -5.07 6.10
N TYR A 9 7.93 -3.94 5.94
CA TYR A 9 8.36 -2.86 5.10
C TYR A 9 8.80 -1.66 5.95
N TYR A 10 9.96 -1.13 5.65
CA TYR A 10 10.53 0.04 6.29
C TYR A 10 10.62 1.14 5.25
N TYR A 11 9.83 2.19 5.42
CA TYR A 11 9.83 3.36 4.58
C TYR A 11 10.23 4.56 5.42
N TYR A 12 11.47 4.99 5.29
CA TYR A 12 12.09 5.97 6.17
C TYR A 12 11.94 5.55 7.64
N ASN A 13 11.27 6.37 8.47
CA ASN A 13 10.95 6.04 9.86
C ASN A 13 9.59 5.33 10.03
N THR A 14 8.80 5.20 8.95
CA THR A 14 7.52 4.49 8.98
C THR A 14 7.75 2.99 8.82
N LYS A 15 7.25 2.19 9.77
CA LYS A 15 7.37 0.73 9.78
C LYS A 15 6.00 0.10 9.69
N VAL A 16 5.81 -0.75 8.69
CA VAL A 16 4.55 -1.43 8.41
C VAL A 16 4.76 -2.92 8.32
N LEU A 17 3.81 -3.66 8.86
CA LEU A 17 3.68 -5.11 8.74
C LEU A 17 2.47 -5.41 7.86
N ALA A 18 2.64 -6.12 6.77
CA ALA A 18 1.56 -6.59 5.93
C ALA A 18 1.50 -8.12 5.94
N ALA A 19 0.31 -8.67 6.08
CA ALA A 19 0.06 -10.11 6.03
C ALA A 19 -1.11 -10.39 5.07
N VAL A 20 -0.93 -11.36 4.19
CA VAL A 20 -1.92 -11.78 3.20
C VAL A 20 -2.34 -13.21 3.47
N TYR A 21 -3.64 -13.44 3.48
CA TYR A 21 -4.27 -14.74 3.69
C TYR A 21 -5.20 -15.05 2.53
N GLY A 22 -5.01 -16.19 1.90
CA GLY A 22 -5.89 -16.64 0.82
C GLY A 22 -5.14 -17.08 -0.44
N PRO A 23 -5.87 -17.41 -1.51
CA PRO A 23 -7.34 -17.47 -1.56
C PRO A 23 -7.92 -18.62 -0.70
N HIS A 24 -8.98 -18.37 0.04
CA HIS A 24 -9.68 -19.37 0.83
C HIS A 24 -11.21 -19.31 0.60
N ASP A 25 -11.90 -20.38 0.89
CA ASP A 25 -13.34 -20.41 0.78
C ASP A 25 -13.99 -19.41 1.72
N MET A 26 -15.01 -18.73 1.22
CA MET A 26 -15.74 -17.76 1.98
C MET A 26 -16.49 -18.43 3.13
N SER A 27 -16.15 -18.09 4.37
CA SER A 27 -16.87 -18.63 5.54
C SER A 27 -18.33 -18.19 5.52
N ARG A 28 -19.25 -19.11 5.87
CA ARG A 28 -20.69 -18.82 5.98
C ARG A 28 -21.02 -17.74 7.00
N ASP A 29 -20.11 -17.52 7.95
CA ASP A 29 -20.25 -16.51 9.00
C ASP A 29 -19.82 -15.08 8.57
N THR A 30 -19.26 -14.96 7.36
CA THR A 30 -18.84 -13.67 6.85
C THR A 30 -20.06 -12.86 6.41
N ARG A 31 -20.24 -11.66 6.93
CA ARG A 31 -21.32 -10.72 6.56
C ARG A 31 -21.26 -10.27 5.10
N LEU A 32 -20.18 -10.61 4.40
CA LEU A 32 -19.96 -10.32 3.00
C LEU A 32 -20.71 -11.36 2.15
N ARG A 33 -21.49 -10.90 1.18
CA ARG A 33 -22.16 -11.79 0.24
C ARG A 33 -21.16 -12.39 -0.74
N PRO A 34 -21.13 -13.73 -0.93
CA PRO A 34 -20.25 -14.33 -1.90
C PRO A 34 -20.58 -13.83 -3.31
N GLN A 35 -19.58 -13.34 -4.02
CA GLN A 35 -19.69 -13.01 -5.42
C GLN A 35 -19.33 -14.24 -6.24
N HIS A 36 -20.23 -14.63 -7.15
CA HIS A 36 -20.05 -15.86 -7.93
C HIS A 36 -18.97 -15.76 -9.00
N ASP A 37 -18.69 -14.54 -9.45
CA ASP A 37 -17.86 -14.27 -10.63
C ASP A 37 -16.44 -13.81 -10.29
N ARG A 38 -16.19 -13.43 -9.04
CA ARG A 38 -14.90 -12.85 -8.63
C ARG A 38 -14.55 -13.15 -7.19
N VAL A 39 -13.26 -12.95 -6.86
CA VAL A 39 -12.78 -13.01 -5.47
C VAL A 39 -13.24 -11.77 -4.71
N VAL A 40 -13.52 -11.92 -3.44
CA VAL A 40 -13.77 -10.82 -2.52
C VAL A 40 -12.47 -10.44 -1.84
N VAL A 41 -12.01 -9.21 -2.04
CA VAL A 41 -10.84 -8.67 -1.34
C VAL A 41 -11.31 -7.96 -0.09
N ASN A 42 -10.78 -8.35 1.05
CA ASN A 42 -11.02 -7.71 2.33
C ASN A 42 -9.71 -7.13 2.86
N CYS A 43 -9.70 -5.84 3.16
CA CYS A 43 -8.54 -5.15 3.68
C CYS A 43 -8.83 -4.61 5.07
N GLN A 44 -7.93 -4.86 6.00
CA GLN A 44 -8.00 -4.31 7.34
C GLN A 44 -6.73 -3.53 7.65
N TYR A 45 -6.93 -2.24 7.93
CA TYR A 45 -5.88 -1.35 8.40
C TYR A 45 -5.95 -1.18 9.91
N SER A 46 -4.83 -1.28 10.57
CA SER A 46 -4.70 -1.00 11.99
C SER A 46 -3.39 -0.25 12.29
N MET A 47 -3.39 0.51 13.37
CA MET A 47 -2.19 1.15 13.89
C MET A 47 -1.89 0.61 15.28
N ALA A 48 -0.66 0.23 15.54
CA ALA A 48 -0.25 -0.19 16.87
C ALA A 48 -0.45 0.96 17.88
N VAL A 49 -0.79 0.62 19.12
CA VAL A 49 -1.04 1.63 20.18
C VAL A 49 0.18 2.51 20.45
N PHE A 50 1.37 1.99 20.14
CA PHE A 50 2.68 2.62 20.34
C PHE A 50 3.27 3.22 19.06
N SER A 51 2.51 3.24 17.95
CA SER A 51 3.01 3.67 16.63
C SER A 51 3.34 5.16 16.53
N THR A 52 2.76 5.97 17.40
CA THR A 52 2.99 7.43 17.48
C THR A 52 3.53 7.79 18.86
N GLY A 53 4.12 8.99 19.01
CA GLY A 53 4.60 9.49 20.31
C GLY A 53 3.51 9.54 21.39
N GLU A 54 2.25 9.73 20.98
CA GLU A 54 1.10 9.62 21.88
C GLU A 54 0.44 8.25 21.75
N ARG A 55 0.08 7.65 22.89
CA ARG A 55 -0.60 6.35 22.91
C ARG A 55 -1.99 6.45 22.33
N LYS A 56 -2.26 5.71 21.26
CA LYS A 56 -3.59 5.62 20.64
C LYS A 56 -4.56 4.83 21.51
N ARG A 57 -5.74 5.42 21.75
CA ARG A 57 -6.79 4.79 22.56
C ARG A 57 -7.52 3.67 21.79
N ARG A 58 -7.65 3.79 20.46
CA ARG A 58 -8.34 2.83 19.59
C ARG A 58 -7.47 2.51 18.36
N PRO A 59 -6.81 1.36 18.34
CA PRO A 59 -5.99 0.94 17.20
C PRO A 59 -6.81 0.56 15.97
N ARG A 60 -8.09 0.21 16.16
CA ARG A 60 -9.03 -0.23 15.10
C ARG A 60 -10.40 0.42 15.29
N GLY A 61 -11.15 0.52 14.17
CA GLY A 61 -12.54 1.00 14.19
C GLY A 61 -12.69 2.51 14.35
N ASP A 62 -11.63 3.27 14.23
CA ASP A 62 -11.67 4.71 14.07
C ASP A 62 -12.07 5.07 12.63
N ARG A 63 -12.72 6.23 12.44
CA ARG A 63 -13.16 6.70 11.12
C ARG A 63 -12.02 6.68 10.10
N LYS A 64 -10.85 7.19 10.48
CA LYS A 64 -9.66 7.22 9.63
C LYS A 64 -9.17 5.81 9.26
N SER A 65 -9.21 4.86 10.19
CA SER A 65 -8.80 3.47 9.92
C SER A 65 -9.76 2.74 8.98
N LEU A 66 -11.05 3.06 9.04
CA LEU A 66 -12.06 2.52 8.11
C LEU A 66 -11.88 3.10 6.71
N GLU A 67 -11.64 4.40 6.59
CA GLU A 67 -11.36 5.09 5.34
C GLU A 67 -10.10 4.52 4.66
N MET A 68 -9.00 4.38 5.40
CA MET A 68 -7.77 3.76 4.92
C MET A 68 -7.96 2.30 4.48
N SER A 69 -8.77 1.52 5.23
CA SER A 69 -9.11 0.15 4.85
C SER A 69 -9.88 0.11 3.53
N GLN A 70 -10.77 1.07 3.30
CA GLN A 70 -11.54 1.17 2.07
C GLN A 70 -10.68 1.58 0.88
N HIS A 71 -9.77 2.54 1.06
CA HIS A 71 -8.81 2.94 0.02
C HIS A 71 -7.89 1.78 -0.37
N LEU A 72 -7.33 1.05 0.61
CA LEU A 72 -6.54 -0.16 0.34
C LEU A 72 -7.34 -1.21 -0.42
N LYS A 73 -8.60 -1.43 -0.02
CA LYS A 73 -9.48 -2.38 -0.69
C LYS A 73 -9.69 -1.99 -2.16
N GLN A 74 -10.04 -0.74 -2.44
CA GLN A 74 -10.24 -0.26 -3.81
C GLN A 74 -8.98 -0.40 -4.66
N THR A 75 -7.82 -0.06 -4.10
CA THR A 75 -6.53 -0.17 -4.77
C THR A 75 -6.21 -1.62 -5.13
N PHE A 76 -6.42 -2.57 -4.22
CA PHE A 76 -6.10 -3.97 -4.48
C PHE A 76 -7.18 -4.71 -5.26
N GLU A 77 -8.45 -4.32 -5.20
CA GLU A 77 -9.49 -4.82 -6.09
C GLU A 77 -9.22 -4.48 -7.56
N ALA A 78 -8.62 -3.31 -7.83
CA ALA A 78 -8.23 -2.92 -9.18
C ALA A 78 -6.95 -3.64 -9.68
N THR A 79 -6.14 -4.13 -8.75
CA THR A 79 -4.81 -4.68 -9.05
C THR A 79 -4.79 -6.19 -9.13
N ILE A 80 -5.51 -6.87 -8.27
CA ILE A 80 -5.58 -8.33 -8.24
C ILE A 80 -6.41 -8.82 -9.43
N LYS A 81 -5.99 -9.92 -10.07
CA LYS A 81 -6.79 -10.58 -11.10
C LYS A 81 -7.94 -11.34 -10.45
N VAL A 82 -8.98 -10.60 -10.08
CA VAL A 82 -10.12 -11.06 -9.28
C VAL A 82 -10.94 -12.19 -9.92
N GLU A 83 -10.85 -12.33 -11.25
CA GLU A 83 -11.60 -13.33 -12.03
C GLU A 83 -11.05 -14.74 -11.88
N LEU A 84 -9.78 -14.89 -11.44
CA LEU A 84 -9.12 -16.19 -11.35
C LEU A 84 -9.59 -17.03 -10.16
N TYR A 85 -10.17 -16.41 -9.14
CA TYR A 85 -10.57 -17.08 -7.91
C TYR A 85 -12.05 -16.81 -7.57
N PRO A 86 -13.01 -17.33 -8.35
CA PRO A 86 -14.43 -17.13 -8.07
C PRO A 86 -14.79 -17.75 -6.72
N ARG A 87 -15.72 -17.16 -5.99
CA ARG A 87 -16.25 -17.60 -4.68
C ARG A 87 -15.20 -17.67 -3.55
N SER A 88 -14.02 -17.14 -3.76
CA SER A 88 -12.95 -17.12 -2.76
C SER A 88 -12.83 -15.75 -2.12
N GLN A 89 -12.12 -15.69 -1.01
CA GLN A 89 -11.79 -14.47 -0.30
C GLN A 89 -10.27 -14.36 -0.13
N ILE A 90 -9.76 -13.14 -0.27
CA ILE A 90 -8.39 -12.77 0.06
C ILE A 90 -8.45 -11.72 1.14
N ASP A 91 -7.80 -11.98 2.28
CA ASP A 91 -7.71 -11.05 3.39
C ASP A 91 -6.32 -10.43 3.45
N ILE A 92 -6.28 -9.10 3.46
CA ILE A 92 -5.06 -8.31 3.56
C ILE A 92 -5.10 -7.55 4.89
N PHE A 93 -4.20 -7.89 5.79
CA PHE A 93 -4.06 -7.22 7.08
C PHE A 93 -2.80 -6.35 7.06
N VAL A 94 -2.99 -5.08 7.37
CA VAL A 94 -1.88 -4.12 7.42
C VAL A 94 -1.85 -3.45 8.78
N GLU A 95 -0.70 -3.52 9.45
CA GLU A 95 -0.49 -2.92 10.76
C GLU A 95 0.70 -1.97 10.74
N VAL A 96 0.47 -0.72 11.09
CA VAL A 96 1.51 0.30 11.22
C VAL A 96 2.13 0.20 12.61
N LEU A 97 3.41 -0.17 12.67
CA LEU A 97 4.17 -0.31 13.91
C LEU A 97 4.79 1.01 14.35
N GLN A 98 5.23 1.83 13.40
CA GLN A 98 5.78 3.17 13.62
C GLN A 98 5.31 4.08 12.51
N ALA A 99 4.76 5.24 12.85
CA ALA A 99 4.18 6.20 11.92
C ALA A 99 4.95 7.51 11.98
N ASP A 100 5.57 7.89 10.85
CA ASP A 100 6.29 9.16 10.69
C ASP A 100 5.91 9.89 9.37
N GLY A 101 4.70 9.72 8.88
CA GLY A 101 4.21 10.24 7.60
C GLY A 101 4.10 9.15 6.54
N GLY A 102 3.45 9.46 5.41
CA GLY A 102 3.29 8.54 4.27
C GLY A 102 2.69 7.17 4.61
N ASN A 103 1.89 7.06 5.67
CA ASN A 103 1.41 5.78 6.20
C ASN A 103 0.67 4.94 5.16
N TYR A 104 -0.18 5.58 4.33
CA TYR A 104 -0.91 4.88 3.29
C TYR A 104 0.04 4.30 2.23
N CYS A 105 1.00 5.08 1.77
CA CYS A 105 1.98 4.66 0.78
C CYS A 105 2.82 3.48 1.27
N ALA A 106 3.30 3.54 2.51
CA ALA A 106 4.02 2.44 3.13
C ALA A 106 3.15 1.17 3.24
N CYS A 107 1.86 1.31 3.55
CA CYS A 107 0.91 0.20 3.62
C CYS A 107 0.68 -0.45 2.25
N VAL A 108 0.49 0.35 1.20
CA VAL A 108 0.33 -0.15 -0.18
C VAL A 108 1.58 -0.90 -0.63
N ASN A 109 2.75 -0.31 -0.44
CA ASN A 109 4.03 -0.91 -0.86
C ASN A 109 4.31 -2.23 -0.11
N ALA A 110 4.03 -2.27 1.21
CA ALA A 110 4.15 -3.48 2.01
C ALA A 110 3.17 -4.57 1.58
N ALA A 111 1.91 -4.23 1.32
CA ALA A 111 0.88 -5.17 0.90
C ALA A 111 1.15 -5.71 -0.52
N THR A 112 1.70 -4.89 -1.42
CA THR A 112 2.13 -5.33 -2.76
C THR A 112 3.21 -6.41 -2.66
N LEU A 113 4.22 -6.22 -1.81
CA LEU A 113 5.26 -7.23 -1.58
C LEU A 113 4.68 -8.52 -0.98
N ALA A 114 3.76 -8.39 -0.01
CA ALA A 114 3.12 -9.54 0.63
C ALA A 114 2.24 -10.33 -0.36
N LEU A 115 1.56 -9.66 -1.29
CA LEU A 115 0.77 -10.30 -2.36
C LEU A 115 1.65 -11.04 -3.35
N ILE A 116 2.81 -10.48 -3.70
CA ILE A 116 3.79 -11.12 -4.60
C ILE A 116 4.37 -12.37 -3.93
N ASP A 117 4.73 -12.29 -2.66
CA ASP A 117 5.27 -13.42 -1.90
C ASP A 117 4.23 -14.52 -1.71
N ALA A 118 2.95 -14.15 -1.53
CA ALA A 118 1.83 -15.07 -1.49
C ALA A 118 1.54 -15.76 -2.85
N GLY A 119 2.18 -15.31 -3.94
CA GLY A 119 1.96 -15.85 -5.28
C GLY A 119 0.60 -15.49 -5.88
N ILE A 120 -0.07 -14.44 -5.38
CA ILE A 120 -1.34 -13.99 -5.91
C ILE A 120 -1.10 -13.19 -7.21
N PRO A 121 -1.75 -13.57 -8.34
CA PRO A 121 -1.52 -12.92 -9.62
C PRO A 121 -2.07 -11.49 -9.61
N LEU A 122 -1.19 -10.56 -9.91
CA LEU A 122 -1.48 -9.15 -10.05
C LEU A 122 -1.51 -8.76 -11.54
N VAL A 123 -2.24 -7.71 -11.88
CA VAL A 123 -2.20 -7.08 -13.21
C VAL A 123 -0.86 -6.40 -13.42
N ASP A 124 -0.43 -5.63 -12.41
CA ASP A 124 0.85 -4.93 -12.33
C ASP A 124 1.24 -4.76 -10.87
N TYR A 125 2.45 -4.28 -10.59
CA TYR A 125 2.79 -3.76 -9.27
C TYR A 125 1.90 -2.57 -8.93
N VAL A 126 1.70 -2.32 -7.64
CA VAL A 126 1.20 -1.03 -7.16
C VAL A 126 2.26 -0.40 -6.29
N THR A 127 2.63 0.81 -6.65
CA THR A 127 3.54 1.62 -5.86
C THR A 127 2.87 2.92 -5.50
N ALA A 128 3.05 3.36 -4.28
CA ALA A 128 2.45 4.59 -3.79
C ALA A 128 3.50 5.51 -3.18
N CYS A 129 3.31 6.81 -3.42
CA CYS A 129 4.16 7.87 -2.92
C CYS A 129 3.30 9.07 -2.50
N THR A 130 3.76 9.79 -1.48
CA THR A 130 3.16 11.06 -1.06
C THR A 130 4.05 12.21 -1.49
N ALA A 131 3.48 13.24 -2.07
CA ALA A 131 4.15 14.49 -2.37
C ALA A 131 3.43 15.65 -1.68
N SER A 132 4.17 16.67 -1.30
CA SER A 132 3.65 17.89 -0.67
C SER A 132 4.27 19.12 -1.31
N LEU A 133 3.58 20.24 -1.16
CA LEU A 133 4.08 21.53 -1.59
C LEU A 133 4.39 22.39 -0.36
N VAL A 134 5.65 22.79 -0.23
CA VAL A 134 6.05 23.75 0.80
C VAL A 134 6.05 25.17 0.22
N THR A 135 5.21 26.02 0.80
CA THR A 135 4.90 27.38 0.29
C THR A 135 5.71 28.51 0.95
N ASP A 136 6.74 28.21 1.75
CA ASP A 136 7.37 29.23 2.61
C ASP A 136 8.18 30.30 1.85
N THR A 137 8.93 29.94 0.81
CA THR A 137 9.75 30.91 0.05
C THR A 137 9.83 30.64 -1.44
N VAL A 138 9.81 29.39 -1.83
CA VAL A 138 9.78 28.91 -3.21
C VAL A 138 8.88 27.71 -3.22
N ASP A 139 7.88 27.68 -4.11
CA ASP A 139 6.95 26.56 -4.29
C ASP A 139 7.70 25.32 -4.77
N THR A 140 8.31 24.60 -3.84
CA THR A 140 9.07 23.39 -4.15
C THR A 140 8.26 22.15 -3.77
N PRO A 141 7.98 21.26 -4.72
CA PRO A 141 7.34 19.99 -4.43
C PRO A 141 8.34 19.05 -3.74
N LEU A 142 7.93 18.49 -2.61
CA LEU A 142 8.69 17.51 -1.84
C LEU A 142 8.06 16.12 -1.99
N VAL A 143 8.91 15.10 -2.01
CA VAL A 143 8.50 13.69 -2.02
C VAL A 143 8.77 13.10 -0.65
N ASP A 144 7.90 12.18 -0.22
CA ASP A 144 8.02 11.42 1.03
C ASP A 144 7.98 12.32 2.27
N VAL A 145 6.82 12.85 2.53
CA VAL A 145 6.57 13.82 3.59
C VAL A 145 6.61 13.17 4.96
N SER A 146 7.45 13.70 5.84
CA SER A 146 7.53 13.29 7.25
C SER A 146 6.35 13.84 8.07
N ASN A 147 6.13 13.25 9.25
CA ASN A 147 5.06 13.72 10.15
C ASN A 147 5.26 15.18 10.61
N LEU A 148 6.51 15.63 10.73
CA LEU A 148 6.81 17.02 11.10
C LEU A 148 6.43 17.98 9.99
N GLU A 149 6.68 17.64 8.74
CA GLU A 149 6.30 18.42 7.56
C GLU A 149 4.78 18.42 7.36
N SER A 150 4.12 17.29 7.57
CA SER A 150 2.66 17.17 7.54
C SER A 150 1.97 18.05 8.58
N MET A 151 2.56 18.20 9.77
CA MET A 151 2.02 19.05 10.84
C MET A 151 2.04 20.54 10.51
N THR A 152 2.81 20.99 9.53
CA THR A 152 2.82 22.41 9.08
C THR A 152 1.53 22.78 8.35
N GLY A 153 0.66 21.80 8.03
CA GLY A 153 -0.58 22.01 7.30
C GLY A 153 -0.38 22.18 5.79
N SER A 154 0.78 21.78 5.29
CA SER A 154 1.09 21.77 3.87
C SER A 154 0.13 20.82 3.13
N PRO A 155 -0.29 21.18 1.92
CA PRO A 155 -1.15 20.31 1.13
C PRO A 155 -0.39 19.05 0.67
N GLU A 156 -0.99 17.89 0.88
CA GLU A 156 -0.42 16.58 0.54
C GLU A 156 -1.21 15.92 -0.58
N LEU A 157 -0.51 15.34 -1.51
CA LEU A 157 -1.04 14.53 -2.59
C LEU A 157 -0.48 13.11 -2.46
N THR A 158 -1.37 12.15 -2.25
CA THR A 158 -1.03 10.73 -2.20
C THR A 158 -1.44 10.07 -3.50
N VAL A 159 -0.50 9.42 -4.17
CA VAL A 159 -0.71 8.75 -5.46
C VAL A 159 -0.36 7.28 -5.34
N ALA A 160 -1.23 6.40 -5.82
CA ALA A 160 -0.93 5.01 -6.08
C ALA A 160 -0.98 4.74 -7.59
N LEU A 161 0.08 4.15 -8.14
CA LEU A 161 0.33 4.00 -9.56
C LEU A 161 0.61 2.55 -9.92
N HIS A 162 0.17 2.14 -11.12
CA HIS A 162 0.68 0.97 -11.83
C HIS A 162 1.89 1.39 -12.68
N PRO A 163 3.13 1.04 -12.29
CA PRO A 163 4.33 1.64 -12.90
C PRO A 163 4.51 1.30 -14.38
N ARG A 164 4.08 0.11 -14.82
CA ARG A 164 4.23 -0.32 -16.23
C ARG A 164 3.19 0.32 -17.15
N SER A 165 1.93 0.36 -16.69
CA SER A 165 0.85 0.95 -17.49
C SER A 165 0.76 2.47 -17.37
N GLY A 166 1.35 3.06 -16.33
CA GLY A 166 1.24 4.47 -16.00
C GLY A 166 -0.15 4.90 -15.52
N GLN A 167 -1.01 3.93 -15.17
CA GLN A 167 -2.37 4.21 -14.69
C GLN A 167 -2.37 4.53 -13.21
N ILE A 168 -3.03 5.60 -12.85
CA ILE A 168 -3.26 5.98 -11.45
C ILE A 168 -4.42 5.15 -10.92
N VAL A 169 -4.19 4.42 -9.84
CA VAL A 169 -5.17 3.56 -9.17
C VAL A 169 -5.90 4.31 -8.07
N LEU A 170 -5.17 5.14 -7.33
CA LEU A 170 -5.72 6.01 -6.31
C LEU A 170 -5.03 7.37 -6.36
N LEU A 171 -5.83 8.41 -6.23
CA LEU A 171 -5.38 9.79 -6.03
C LEU A 171 -6.17 10.35 -4.85
N GLU A 172 -5.46 10.69 -3.78
CA GLU A 172 -6.04 11.32 -2.60
C GLU A 172 -5.33 12.63 -2.31
N MET A 173 -6.10 13.67 -2.08
CA MET A 173 -5.58 14.99 -1.79
C MET A 173 -6.10 15.43 -0.41
N SER A 174 -5.18 15.72 0.50
CA SER A 174 -5.48 16.36 1.76
C SER A 174 -5.19 17.86 1.65
N HIS A 175 -6.09 18.69 2.13
CA HIS A 175 -6.00 20.16 2.04
C HIS A 175 -6.22 20.73 0.64
N ARG A 176 -6.15 22.05 0.53
CA ARG A 176 -6.44 22.77 -0.71
C ARG A 176 -5.15 23.02 -1.48
N PHE A 177 -5.12 22.60 -2.73
CA PHE A 177 -4.09 22.94 -3.70
C PHE A 177 -4.53 24.10 -4.59
N HIS A 178 -3.58 24.96 -4.96
CA HIS A 178 -3.77 25.84 -6.10
C HIS A 178 -3.59 25.04 -7.38
N LEU A 179 -4.45 25.27 -8.37
CA LEU A 179 -4.45 24.47 -9.61
C LEU A 179 -3.12 24.53 -10.36
N ASP A 180 -2.45 25.68 -10.35
CA ASP A 180 -1.19 25.91 -11.04
C ASP A 180 -0.04 25.01 -10.54
N HIS A 181 -0.11 24.56 -9.29
CA HIS A 181 0.93 23.71 -8.69
C HIS A 181 0.58 22.21 -8.75
N LEU A 182 -0.66 21.86 -9.10
CA LEU A 182 -1.12 20.48 -9.08
C LEU A 182 -0.33 19.60 -10.05
N ASP A 183 -0.06 20.10 -11.25
CA ASP A 183 0.66 19.35 -12.28
C ASP A 183 2.10 19.04 -11.83
N ALA A 184 2.80 20.04 -11.26
CA ALA A 184 4.16 19.86 -10.77
C ALA A 184 4.24 18.85 -9.62
N VAL A 185 3.34 18.93 -8.64
CA VAL A 185 3.28 17.99 -7.50
C VAL A 185 2.93 16.58 -7.96
N THR A 186 2.01 16.46 -8.92
CA THR A 186 1.61 15.16 -9.48
C THR A 186 2.77 14.50 -10.23
N GLU A 187 3.51 15.25 -11.04
CA GLU A 187 4.67 14.73 -11.79
C GLU A 187 5.77 14.23 -10.86
N VAL A 188 6.03 14.96 -9.79
CA VAL A 188 7.02 14.58 -8.78
C VAL A 188 6.56 13.33 -8.01
N ALA A 189 5.27 13.22 -7.64
CA ALA A 189 4.71 12.02 -7.02
C ALA A 189 4.81 10.79 -7.94
N LEU A 190 4.52 10.94 -9.23
CA LEU A 190 4.64 9.87 -10.22
C LEU A 190 6.08 9.40 -10.41
N THR A 191 7.04 10.34 -10.37
CA THR A 191 8.46 10.01 -10.42
C THR A 191 8.89 9.23 -9.18
N GLY A 192 8.48 9.67 -7.98
CA GLY A 192 8.72 8.96 -6.73
C GLY A 192 8.14 7.53 -6.74
N CYS A 193 6.95 7.33 -7.30
CA CYS A 193 6.36 5.99 -7.46
C CYS A 193 7.22 5.08 -8.37
N ARG A 194 7.81 5.62 -9.44
CA ARG A 194 8.68 4.84 -10.34
C ARG A 194 10.01 4.49 -9.67
N ASP A 195 10.57 5.39 -8.86
CA ASP A 195 11.79 5.11 -8.09
C ASP A 195 11.55 4.02 -7.05
N ILE A 196 10.43 4.08 -6.35
CA ILE A 196 10.01 3.03 -5.42
C ILE A 196 9.83 1.70 -6.15
N TYR A 197 9.22 1.70 -7.34
CA TYR A 197 9.08 0.48 -8.15
C TYR A 197 10.42 -0.17 -8.46
N ALA A 198 11.42 0.61 -8.86
CA ALA A 198 12.75 0.08 -9.16
C ALA A 198 13.39 -0.60 -7.93
N ILE A 199 13.19 -0.03 -6.73
CA ILE A 199 13.67 -0.61 -5.48
C ILE A 199 12.91 -1.90 -5.16
N LEU A 200 11.58 -1.91 -5.25
CA LEU A 200 10.75 -3.08 -4.95
C LEU A 200 11.03 -4.24 -5.92
N ASP A 201 11.14 -3.97 -7.22
CA ASP A 201 11.47 -4.99 -8.22
C ASP A 201 12.85 -5.62 -7.92
N GLY A 202 13.83 -4.81 -7.53
CA GLY A 202 15.15 -5.29 -7.10
C GLY A 202 15.10 -6.18 -5.84
N VAL A 203 14.23 -5.86 -4.88
CA VAL A 203 14.02 -6.68 -3.68
C VAL A 203 13.35 -8.01 -4.04
N VAL A 204 12.28 -7.97 -4.84
CA VAL A 204 11.55 -9.17 -5.28
C VAL A 204 12.46 -10.11 -6.06
N ARG A 205 13.25 -9.61 -7.02
CA ARG A 205 14.20 -10.42 -7.79
C ARG A 205 15.21 -11.11 -6.90
N ARG A 206 15.78 -10.43 -5.92
CA ARG A 206 16.72 -11.01 -4.95
C ARG A 206 16.03 -12.08 -4.09
N HIS A 207 14.80 -11.83 -3.64
CA HIS A 207 14.03 -12.79 -2.85
C HIS A 207 13.75 -14.07 -3.65
N VAL A 208 13.27 -13.93 -4.88
CA VAL A 208 13.01 -15.06 -5.79
C VAL A 208 14.29 -15.86 -6.09
N ALA A 209 15.40 -15.18 -6.34
CA ALA A 209 16.70 -15.85 -6.57
C ALA A 209 17.15 -16.65 -5.33
N ASN A 210 17.02 -16.07 -4.13
CA ASN A 210 17.38 -16.75 -2.89
C ASN A 210 16.48 -17.97 -2.61
N THR A 211 15.17 -17.81 -2.81
CA THR A 211 14.20 -18.89 -2.63
C THR A 211 14.41 -19.99 -3.67
N GLY A 212 14.66 -19.63 -4.93
CA GLY A 212 14.98 -20.56 -6.00
C GLY A 212 16.25 -21.38 -5.69
N ALA A 213 17.30 -20.74 -5.19
CA ALA A 213 18.52 -21.41 -4.77
C ALA A 213 18.29 -22.41 -3.61
N GLN A 214 17.43 -22.05 -2.65
CA GLN A 214 17.05 -22.94 -1.54
C GLN A 214 16.26 -24.18 -2.00
N ILE A 215 15.45 -24.04 -3.04
CA ILE A 215 14.65 -25.13 -3.63
C ILE A 215 15.49 -25.98 -4.64
N GLY A 216 16.72 -25.59 -4.91
CA GLY A 216 17.61 -26.27 -5.86
C GLY A 216 17.35 -25.88 -7.32
N TRP A 217 16.79 -24.73 -7.55
CA TRP A 217 16.67 -24.14 -8.89
C TRP A 217 18.04 -23.57 -9.29
N GLU A 218 18.81 -24.34 -10.03
CA GLU A 218 20.01 -23.80 -10.66
C GLU A 218 19.60 -22.86 -11.80
N ASN A 219 20.04 -21.61 -11.71
CA ASN A 219 19.97 -20.69 -12.84
C ASN A 219 20.83 -21.26 -13.98
N LYS A 220 20.19 -21.88 -14.97
CA LYS A 220 20.81 -22.20 -16.25
C LYS A 220 20.81 -20.96 -17.14
#